data_5d0a93143a7b2bd994450f6fc9c2bb0c
#
_entry.id   5d0a93143a7b2bd994450f6fc9c2bb0c
#
_cell.length_a   1.000
_cell.length_b   1.000
_cell.length_c   1.000
_cell.angle_alpha   90.00
_cell.angle_beta   90.00
_cell.angle_gamma   90.00
#
_symmetry.space_group_name_H-M   'P 1'
#
loop_
_entity.id
_entity.type
_entity.pdbx_description
1 polymer ?
#
loop_
_entity_poly.entity_id
_entity_poly.type
_entity_poly.pdbx_seq_one_letter_code
_entity_poly.pdbx_strand_id
1 'polypeptide(L)'
;VAFALPAILCVLGFVIFYGNNGILNNILVSLHITEEKIKFLYSFPSVIMAHVYLNFPVAFSLITSALVGMDEKEEMASKLLGKSNFYTFIKITIPKVKGTIISAFILIFLFCFPSFLIVMSLGGSPKYYTIEAEIYRRTYTDVNTVSSSSLALFSFIIMSLLLLVSGYGREEKKASRSKRIIKKARGWKKLEAFALSLMI
;
A
#
# COMPACT_ATOMS: atom_id res chain seq x y z
N VAL A 1 11.73 3.11 -4.88
CA VAL A 1 11.90 2.55 -6.26
C VAL A 1 10.70 1.70 -6.66
N ALA A 2 10.21 0.77 -5.81
CA ALA A 2 9.07 -0.09 -6.15
C ALA A 2 7.77 0.65 -6.47
N PHE A 3 7.55 1.83 -5.92
CA PHE A 3 6.36 2.66 -6.18
C PHE A 3 6.28 3.18 -7.63
N ALA A 4 7.42 3.29 -8.31
CA ALA A 4 7.49 3.79 -9.69
C ALA A 4 7.50 2.67 -10.74
N LEU A 5 7.48 1.39 -10.32
CA LEU A 5 7.49 0.28 -11.26
C LEU A 5 6.09 0.07 -11.87
N PRO A 6 5.98 0.02 -13.20
CA PRO A 6 4.75 -0.40 -13.87
C PRO A 6 4.35 -1.81 -13.45
N ALA A 7 3.04 -2.05 -13.24
CA ALA A 7 2.53 -3.36 -12.82
C ALA A 7 2.96 -4.50 -13.77
N ILE A 8 3.10 -4.21 -15.07
CA ILE A 8 3.55 -5.18 -16.05
C ILE A 8 4.97 -5.70 -15.77
N LEU A 9 5.89 -4.83 -15.33
CA LEU A 9 7.25 -5.24 -14.99
C LEU A 9 7.27 -6.11 -13.74
N CYS A 10 6.41 -5.82 -12.78
CA CYS A 10 6.22 -6.67 -11.61
C CYS A 10 5.73 -8.07 -12.02
N VAL A 11 4.71 -8.15 -12.86
CA VAL A 11 4.20 -9.42 -13.40
C VAL A 11 5.29 -10.21 -14.11
N LEU A 12 6.04 -9.56 -15.00
CA LEU A 12 7.17 -10.20 -15.69
C LEU A 12 8.23 -10.71 -14.71
N GLY A 13 8.59 -9.92 -13.72
CA GLY A 13 9.51 -10.33 -12.66
C GLY A 13 9.03 -11.57 -11.91
N PHE A 14 7.74 -11.60 -11.56
CA PHE A 14 7.12 -12.77 -10.91
C PHE A 14 7.15 -14.00 -11.81
N VAL A 15 6.87 -13.88 -13.09
CA VAL A 15 6.91 -14.99 -14.04
C VAL A 15 8.33 -15.52 -14.22
N ILE A 16 9.33 -14.64 -14.34
CA ILE A 16 10.74 -15.03 -14.49
C ILE A 16 11.26 -15.70 -13.21
N PHE A 17 10.88 -15.19 -12.04
CA PHE A 17 11.42 -15.70 -10.78
C PHE A 17 10.66 -16.93 -10.26
N TYR A 18 9.33 -16.88 -10.21
CA TYR A 18 8.46 -17.91 -9.62
C TYR A 18 7.80 -18.85 -10.64
N GLY A 19 8.07 -18.68 -11.93
CA GLY A 19 7.52 -19.54 -12.98
C GLY A 19 7.94 -21.01 -12.84
N ASN A 20 7.26 -21.91 -13.53
CA ASN A 20 7.60 -23.34 -13.53
C ASN A 20 9.04 -23.59 -13.99
N ASN A 21 9.55 -22.79 -14.93
CA ASN A 21 10.93 -22.79 -15.39
C ASN A 21 11.69 -21.54 -14.90
N GLY A 22 11.19 -20.93 -13.82
CA GLY A 22 11.77 -19.72 -13.25
C GLY A 22 13.03 -19.99 -12.42
N ILE A 23 13.70 -18.90 -12.07
CA ILE A 23 14.98 -18.94 -11.34
C ILE A 23 14.85 -19.74 -10.05
N LEU A 24 13.77 -19.52 -9.26
CA LEU A 24 13.55 -20.19 -7.98
C LEU A 24 13.46 -21.72 -8.16
N ASN A 25 12.63 -22.19 -9.09
CA ASN A 25 12.44 -23.62 -9.32
C ASN A 25 13.72 -24.29 -9.82
N ASN A 26 14.45 -23.62 -10.71
CA ASN A 26 15.72 -24.14 -11.22
C ASN A 26 16.77 -24.28 -10.10
N ILE A 27 16.86 -23.31 -9.20
CA ILE A 27 17.76 -23.37 -8.03
C ILE A 27 17.35 -24.51 -7.09
N LEU A 28 16.06 -24.62 -6.73
CA LEU A 28 15.59 -25.64 -5.80
C LEU A 28 15.81 -27.07 -6.32
N VAL A 29 15.58 -27.29 -7.61
CA VAL A 29 15.82 -28.59 -8.24
C VAL A 29 17.33 -28.88 -8.35
N SER A 30 18.15 -27.88 -8.73
CA SER A 30 19.61 -28.08 -8.83
C SER A 30 20.28 -28.34 -7.47
N LEU A 31 19.73 -27.78 -6.39
CA LEU A 31 20.19 -28.05 -5.02
C LEU A 31 19.58 -29.32 -4.41
N HIS A 32 18.80 -30.10 -5.17
CA HIS A 32 18.10 -31.32 -4.69
C HIS A 32 17.22 -31.08 -3.45
N ILE A 33 16.72 -29.83 -3.27
CA ILE A 33 15.82 -29.50 -2.16
C ILE A 33 14.41 -30.01 -2.45
N THR A 34 14.00 -30.01 -3.72
CA THR A 34 12.72 -30.51 -4.18
C THR A 34 12.88 -31.35 -5.44
N GLU A 35 12.17 -32.49 -5.51
CA GLU A 35 12.15 -33.31 -6.74
C GLU A 35 11.17 -32.75 -7.76
N GLU A 36 10.08 -32.09 -7.30
CA GLU A 36 9.07 -31.50 -8.14
C GLU A 36 9.14 -29.97 -8.12
N LYS A 37 8.79 -29.37 -9.26
CA LYS A 37 8.71 -27.90 -9.38
C LYS A 37 7.52 -27.35 -8.59
N ILE A 38 7.75 -26.30 -7.82
CA ILE A 38 6.71 -25.63 -7.05
C ILE A 38 5.82 -24.83 -8.03
N LYS A 39 4.54 -25.17 -8.07
CA LYS A 39 3.52 -24.46 -8.86
C LYS A 39 2.97 -23.27 -8.07
N PHE A 40 3.77 -22.21 -7.95
CA PHE A 40 3.39 -21.02 -7.21
C PHE A 40 2.55 -20.05 -8.05
N LEU A 41 2.89 -19.87 -9.32
CA LEU A 41 2.13 -19.00 -10.22
C LEU A 41 0.75 -19.58 -10.56
N TYR A 42 -0.10 -18.72 -11.09
CA TYR A 42 -1.49 -19.05 -11.45
C TYR A 42 -2.33 -19.50 -10.26
N SER A 43 -2.07 -18.87 -9.11
CA SER A 43 -2.72 -19.17 -7.84
C SER A 43 -3.10 -17.88 -7.09
N PHE A 44 -4.04 -18.00 -6.15
CA PHE A 44 -4.43 -16.87 -5.29
C PHE A 44 -3.25 -16.30 -4.47
N PRO A 45 -2.35 -17.11 -3.88
CA PRO A 45 -1.15 -16.61 -3.21
C PRO A 45 -0.24 -15.74 -4.09
N SER A 46 -0.08 -16.08 -5.37
CA SER A 46 0.76 -15.28 -6.28
C SER A 46 0.18 -13.89 -6.54
N VAL A 47 -1.14 -13.79 -6.64
CA VAL A 47 -1.85 -12.50 -6.78
C VAL A 47 -1.65 -11.65 -5.52
N ILE A 48 -1.85 -12.24 -4.34
CA ILE A 48 -1.66 -11.54 -3.06
C ILE A 48 -0.21 -11.05 -2.94
N MET A 49 0.76 -11.90 -3.22
CA MET A 49 2.18 -11.56 -3.10
C MET A 49 2.57 -10.42 -4.03
N ALA A 50 2.06 -10.40 -5.27
CA ALA A 50 2.29 -9.31 -6.21
C ALA A 50 1.68 -8.00 -5.72
N HIS A 51 0.45 -8.03 -5.18
CA HIS A 51 -0.19 -6.86 -4.60
C HIS A 51 0.55 -6.35 -3.36
N VAL A 52 0.99 -7.24 -2.47
CA VAL A 52 1.80 -6.87 -1.31
C VAL A 52 3.09 -6.20 -1.76
N TYR A 53 3.81 -6.80 -2.72
CA TYR A 53 5.05 -6.24 -3.24
C TYR A 53 4.89 -4.82 -3.80
N LEU A 54 3.86 -4.59 -4.61
CA LEU A 54 3.61 -3.27 -5.21
C LEU A 54 3.12 -2.22 -4.21
N ASN A 55 2.31 -2.63 -3.24
CA ASN A 55 1.66 -1.68 -2.32
C ASN A 55 2.41 -1.51 -0.98
N PHE A 56 3.33 -2.43 -0.63
CA PHE A 56 4.14 -2.32 0.58
C PHE A 56 4.86 -0.97 0.72
N PRO A 57 5.54 -0.43 -0.32
CA PRO A 57 6.21 0.87 -0.21
C PRO A 57 5.26 2.03 0.10
N VAL A 58 4.03 1.96 -0.39
CA VAL A 58 2.99 2.97 -0.10
C VAL A 58 2.59 2.91 1.37
N ALA A 59 2.27 1.71 1.88
CA ALA A 59 1.94 1.50 3.28
C ALA A 59 3.08 1.94 4.20
N PHE A 60 4.30 1.48 3.89
CA PHE A 60 5.51 1.79 4.63
C PHE A 60 5.76 3.30 4.71
N SER A 61 5.71 4.01 3.57
CA SER A 61 5.92 5.45 3.52
C SER A 61 4.88 6.23 4.32
N LEU A 62 3.60 5.86 4.23
CA LEU A 62 2.53 6.53 4.97
C LEU A 62 2.65 6.33 6.48
N ILE A 63 2.88 5.09 6.91
CA ILE A 63 2.98 4.76 8.33
C ILE A 63 4.25 5.35 8.93
N THR A 64 5.39 5.22 8.26
CA THR A 64 6.66 5.81 8.71
C THR A 64 6.57 7.32 8.84
N SER A 65 5.97 8.00 7.84
CA SER A 65 5.76 9.46 7.91
C SER A 65 4.88 9.87 9.09
N ALA A 66 3.89 9.03 9.45
CA ALA A 66 3.05 9.31 10.61
C ALA A 66 3.81 9.09 11.93
N LEU A 67 4.63 8.04 12.01
CA LEU A 67 5.45 7.75 13.18
C LEU A 67 6.51 8.84 13.42
N VAL A 68 7.26 9.21 12.39
CA VAL A 68 8.26 10.30 12.46
C VAL A 68 7.63 11.65 12.83
N GLY A 69 6.38 11.88 12.44
CA GLY A 69 5.64 13.12 12.76
C GLY A 69 5.01 13.13 14.16
N MET A 70 5.18 12.09 14.98
CA MET A 70 4.66 12.04 16.35
C MET A 70 5.51 12.91 17.31
N ASP A 71 4.88 13.36 18.38
CA ASP A 71 5.56 14.01 19.50
C ASP A 71 6.05 12.90 20.46
N GLU A 72 7.36 12.86 20.68
CA GLU A 72 8.01 11.85 21.53
C GLU A 72 7.71 12.02 23.04
N LYS A 73 7.16 13.17 23.43
CA LYS A 73 6.92 13.50 24.85
C LYS A 73 6.09 12.48 25.60
N GLU A 74 5.05 11.94 24.95
CA GLU A 74 4.18 10.95 25.60
C GLU A 74 4.86 9.57 25.71
N GLU A 75 5.70 9.22 24.74
CA GLU A 75 6.50 8.00 24.81
C GLU A 75 7.56 8.10 25.93
N MET A 76 8.22 9.27 26.04
CA MET A 76 9.15 9.54 27.13
C MET A 76 8.46 9.52 28.48
N ALA A 77 7.29 10.16 28.62
CA ALA A 77 6.50 10.13 29.87
C ALA A 77 6.12 8.69 30.27
N SER A 78 5.72 7.86 29.30
CA SER A 78 5.42 6.45 29.56
C SER A 78 6.64 5.68 30.09
N LYS A 79 7.80 5.91 29.50
CA LYS A 79 9.06 5.29 29.94
C LYS A 79 9.47 5.75 31.32
N LEU A 80 9.31 7.04 31.64
CA LEU A 80 9.59 7.59 32.98
C LEU A 80 8.68 6.97 34.06
N LEU A 81 7.45 6.59 33.68
CA LEU A 81 6.50 5.85 34.53
C LEU A 81 6.82 4.35 34.65
N GLY A 82 7.97 3.89 34.14
CA GLY A 82 8.40 2.49 34.21
C GLY A 82 7.63 1.54 33.30
N LYS A 83 6.88 2.05 32.31
CA LYS A 83 6.14 1.20 31.36
C LYS A 83 7.08 0.62 30.31
N SER A 84 6.82 -0.65 29.93
CA SER A 84 7.59 -1.33 28.89
C SER A 84 7.40 -0.68 27.51
N ASN A 85 8.39 -0.86 26.61
CA ASN A 85 8.29 -0.40 25.23
C ASN A 85 7.07 -1.01 24.51
N PHE A 86 6.73 -2.25 24.77
CA PHE A 86 5.57 -2.93 24.20
C PHE A 86 4.24 -2.29 24.66
N TYR A 87 4.14 -1.97 25.95
CA TYR A 87 2.98 -1.24 26.49
C TYR A 87 2.84 0.14 25.83
N THR A 88 3.92 0.89 25.74
CA THR A 88 3.97 2.21 25.10
C THR A 88 3.55 2.13 23.63
N PHE A 89 4.06 1.14 22.90
CA PHE A 89 3.72 0.91 21.51
C PHE A 89 2.21 0.65 21.32
N ILE A 90 1.63 -0.27 22.08
CA ILE A 90 0.20 -0.62 21.95
C ILE A 90 -0.72 0.48 22.45
N LYS A 91 -0.40 1.10 23.59
CA LYS A 91 -1.34 2.03 24.27
C LYS A 91 -1.19 3.49 23.85
N ILE A 92 -0.04 3.88 23.30
CA ILE A 92 0.25 5.26 22.91
C ILE A 92 0.49 5.36 21.39
N THR A 93 1.44 4.59 20.86
CA THR A 93 1.88 4.73 19.46
C THR A 93 0.77 4.29 18.48
N ILE A 94 0.26 3.07 18.62
CA ILE A 94 -0.81 2.54 17.73
C ILE A 94 -2.06 3.43 17.72
N PRO A 95 -2.65 3.83 18.86
CA PRO A 95 -3.84 4.68 18.85
C PRO A 95 -3.63 6.03 18.16
N LYS A 96 -2.42 6.59 18.21
CA LYS A 96 -2.10 7.85 17.54
C LYS A 96 -2.01 7.70 16.02
N VAL A 97 -1.47 6.60 15.53
CA VAL A 97 -1.31 6.36 14.09
C VAL A 97 -2.47 5.59 13.47
N LYS A 98 -3.44 5.11 14.26
CA LYS A 98 -4.57 4.31 13.77
C LYS A 98 -5.30 4.90 12.57
N GLY A 99 -5.53 6.22 12.59
CA GLY A 99 -6.18 6.90 11.48
C GLY A 99 -5.34 6.92 10.20
N THR A 100 -4.01 6.90 10.30
CA THR A 100 -3.12 6.77 9.14
C THR A 100 -3.11 5.33 8.65
N ILE A 101 -3.15 4.35 9.54
CA ILE A 101 -3.24 2.93 9.19
C ILE A 101 -4.54 2.66 8.41
N ILE A 102 -5.68 3.16 8.90
CA ILE A 102 -6.97 3.02 8.21
C ILE A 102 -6.93 3.71 6.84
N SER A 103 -6.37 4.92 6.76
CA SER A 103 -6.24 5.64 5.48
C SER A 103 -5.32 4.92 4.50
N ALA A 104 -4.23 4.30 4.98
CA ALA A 104 -3.34 3.50 4.16
C ALA A 104 -4.04 2.23 3.65
N PHE A 105 -4.81 1.56 4.52
CA PHE A 105 -5.61 0.40 4.13
C PHE A 105 -6.62 0.73 3.03
N ILE A 106 -7.40 1.80 3.20
CA ILE A 106 -8.38 2.23 2.18
C ILE A 106 -7.66 2.57 0.86
N LEU A 107 -6.54 3.30 0.92
CA LEU A 107 -5.78 3.67 -0.27
C LEU A 107 -5.25 2.43 -1.02
N ILE A 108 -4.69 1.47 -0.28
CA ILE A 108 -4.20 0.21 -0.86
C ILE A 108 -5.36 -0.59 -1.45
N PHE A 109 -6.49 -0.64 -0.76
CA PHE A 109 -7.68 -1.29 -1.27
C PHE A 109 -8.12 -0.66 -2.61
N LEU A 110 -8.12 0.68 -2.70
CA LEU A 110 -8.43 1.41 -3.94
C LEU A 110 -7.44 1.10 -5.08
N PHE A 111 -6.19 0.76 -4.79
CA PHE A 111 -5.22 0.33 -5.80
C PHE A 111 -5.37 -1.14 -6.18
N CYS A 112 -5.73 -2.00 -5.24
CA CYS A 112 -5.91 -3.43 -5.47
C CYS A 112 -7.24 -3.75 -6.16
N PHE A 113 -8.31 -3.01 -5.84
CA PHE A 113 -9.66 -3.29 -6.31
C PHE A 113 -9.77 -3.27 -7.84
N PRO A 114 -9.30 -2.22 -8.56
CA PRO A 114 -9.34 -2.18 -10.02
C PRO A 114 -8.18 -2.95 -10.68
N SER A 115 -7.54 -3.87 -9.96
CA SER A 115 -6.39 -4.60 -10.48
C SER A 115 -6.82 -5.69 -11.45
N PHE A 116 -6.71 -5.38 -12.72
CA PHE A 116 -6.99 -6.28 -13.83
C PHE A 116 -5.74 -7.09 -14.22
N LEU A 117 -4.63 -6.38 -14.50
CA LEU A 117 -3.43 -6.98 -15.10
C LEU A 117 -2.80 -8.08 -14.25
N ILE A 118 -2.65 -7.83 -12.93
CA ILE A 118 -2.05 -8.79 -12.00
C ILE A 118 -2.91 -10.03 -11.89
N VAL A 119 -4.22 -9.85 -11.75
CA VAL A 119 -5.17 -10.96 -11.58
C VAL A 119 -5.25 -11.82 -12.82
N MET A 120 -5.32 -11.22 -14.00
CA MET A 120 -5.37 -11.96 -15.28
C MET A 120 -4.05 -12.70 -15.55
N SER A 121 -2.91 -12.09 -15.21
CA SER A 121 -1.60 -12.67 -15.52
C SER A 121 -1.13 -13.71 -14.49
N LEU A 122 -1.44 -13.52 -13.22
CA LEU A 122 -0.90 -14.37 -12.13
C LEU A 122 -1.97 -15.21 -11.43
N GLY A 123 -3.27 -14.90 -11.61
CA GLY A 123 -4.35 -15.55 -10.86
C GLY A 123 -4.79 -16.92 -11.39
N GLY A 124 -4.44 -17.29 -12.62
CA GLY A 124 -4.95 -18.52 -13.22
C GLY A 124 -6.47 -18.46 -13.45
N SER A 125 -6.84 -18.15 -14.67
CA SER A 125 -8.22 -17.99 -15.13
C SER A 125 -9.06 -19.26 -14.97
N PRO A 126 -10.38 -19.18 -14.75
CA PRO A 126 -11.21 -18.03 -14.32
C PRO A 126 -11.46 -17.99 -12.81
N LYS A 127 -10.79 -18.85 -12.02
CA LYS A 127 -11.11 -19.16 -10.63
C LYS A 127 -11.01 -17.96 -9.68
N TYR A 128 -10.10 -17.01 -9.97
CA TYR A 128 -9.76 -15.89 -9.07
C TYR A 128 -10.01 -14.53 -9.73
N TYR A 129 -11.06 -14.40 -10.54
CA TYR A 129 -11.39 -13.14 -11.20
C TYR A 129 -11.87 -12.10 -10.18
N THR A 130 -11.34 -10.88 -10.33
CA THR A 130 -11.90 -9.69 -9.73
C THR A 130 -13.04 -9.14 -10.62
N ILE A 131 -13.78 -8.16 -10.09
CA ILE A 131 -14.85 -7.49 -10.86
C ILE A 131 -14.30 -6.93 -12.17
N GLU A 132 -13.11 -6.33 -12.14
CA GLU A 132 -12.46 -5.75 -13.35
C GLU A 132 -12.07 -6.82 -14.37
N ALA A 133 -11.56 -7.96 -13.91
CA ALA A 133 -11.25 -9.08 -14.79
C ALA A 133 -12.53 -9.67 -15.42
N GLU A 134 -13.63 -9.73 -14.68
CA GLU A 134 -14.92 -10.19 -15.17
C GLU A 134 -15.55 -9.19 -16.14
N ILE A 135 -15.44 -7.88 -15.91
CA ILE A 135 -15.85 -6.84 -16.86
C ILE A 135 -15.12 -7.03 -18.19
N TYR A 136 -13.80 -7.22 -18.14
CA TYR A 136 -12.98 -7.45 -19.32
C TYR A 136 -13.46 -8.70 -20.09
N ARG A 137 -13.63 -9.83 -19.38
CA ARG A 137 -14.09 -11.08 -19.98
C ARG A 137 -15.44 -10.92 -20.68
N ARG A 138 -16.43 -10.32 -20.00
CA ARG A 138 -17.77 -10.11 -20.57
C ARG A 138 -17.76 -9.14 -21.76
N THR A 139 -16.87 -8.15 -21.74
CA THR A 139 -16.78 -7.20 -22.84
C THR A 139 -16.12 -7.80 -24.08
N TYR A 140 -15.00 -8.49 -23.91
CA TYR A 140 -14.16 -8.91 -25.03
C TYR A 140 -14.32 -10.37 -25.42
N THR A 141 -14.70 -11.25 -24.49
CA THR A 141 -14.86 -12.68 -24.77
C THR A 141 -16.32 -13.04 -25.02
N ASP A 142 -17.22 -12.62 -24.14
CA ASP A 142 -18.65 -12.95 -24.24
C ASP A 142 -19.44 -11.95 -25.09
N VAL A 143 -18.83 -10.80 -25.41
CA VAL A 143 -19.44 -9.67 -26.17
C VAL A 143 -20.78 -9.22 -25.55
N ASN A 144 -20.92 -9.36 -24.25
CA ASN A 144 -22.12 -8.98 -23.48
C ASN A 144 -21.94 -7.61 -22.84
N THR A 145 -22.14 -6.55 -23.67
CA THR A 145 -21.94 -5.16 -23.23
C THR A 145 -22.89 -4.71 -22.14
N VAL A 146 -24.10 -5.22 -22.08
CA VAL A 146 -25.10 -4.85 -21.03
C VAL A 146 -24.63 -5.35 -19.67
N SER A 147 -24.23 -6.62 -19.58
CA SER A 147 -23.72 -7.19 -18.33
C SER A 147 -22.42 -6.55 -17.86
N SER A 148 -21.49 -6.27 -18.79
CA SER A 148 -20.22 -5.62 -18.46
C SER A 148 -20.43 -4.18 -17.99
N SER A 149 -21.32 -3.43 -18.62
CA SER A 149 -21.65 -2.06 -18.21
C SER A 149 -22.28 -2.00 -16.81
N SER A 150 -23.16 -2.96 -16.48
CA SER A 150 -23.75 -3.05 -15.15
C SER A 150 -22.71 -3.29 -14.06
N LEU A 151 -21.75 -4.20 -14.31
CA LEU A 151 -20.65 -4.47 -13.39
C LEU A 151 -19.70 -3.26 -13.26
N ALA A 152 -19.43 -2.55 -14.37
CA ALA A 152 -18.61 -1.35 -14.37
C ALA A 152 -19.24 -0.22 -13.54
N LEU A 153 -20.56 -0.01 -13.67
CA LEU A 153 -21.29 0.95 -12.83
C LEU A 153 -21.24 0.56 -11.35
N PHE A 154 -21.41 -0.71 -11.03
CA PHE A 154 -21.32 -1.22 -9.66
C PHE A 154 -19.92 -1.00 -9.07
N SER A 155 -18.86 -1.34 -9.83
CA SER A 155 -17.47 -1.08 -9.45
C SER A 155 -17.23 0.41 -9.21
N PHE A 156 -17.68 1.28 -10.11
CA PHE A 156 -17.56 2.73 -10.00
C PHE A 156 -18.24 3.28 -8.73
N ILE A 157 -19.44 2.80 -8.41
CA ILE A 157 -20.17 3.22 -7.20
C ILE A 157 -19.39 2.83 -5.96
N ILE A 158 -18.90 1.59 -5.86
CA ILE A 158 -18.10 1.13 -4.72
C ILE A 158 -16.85 1.99 -4.55
N MET A 159 -16.11 2.23 -5.64
CA MET A 159 -14.90 3.05 -5.60
C MET A 159 -15.19 4.48 -5.17
N SER A 160 -16.27 5.07 -5.69
CA SER A 160 -16.70 6.43 -5.32
C SER A 160 -17.07 6.53 -3.84
N LEU A 161 -17.82 5.57 -3.31
CA LEU A 161 -18.17 5.52 -1.88
C LEU A 161 -16.94 5.39 -1.00
N LEU A 162 -15.99 4.54 -1.36
CA LEU A 162 -14.74 4.38 -0.62
C LEU A 162 -13.88 5.65 -0.64
N LEU A 163 -13.83 6.36 -1.77
CA LEU A 163 -13.16 7.65 -1.89
C LEU A 163 -13.81 8.71 -0.99
N LEU A 164 -15.13 8.79 -0.97
CA LEU A 164 -15.87 9.70 -0.08
C LEU A 164 -15.54 9.40 1.39
N VAL A 165 -15.62 8.15 1.80
CA VAL A 165 -15.31 7.74 3.18
C VAL A 165 -13.84 8.05 3.53
N SER A 166 -12.90 7.86 2.60
CA SER A 166 -11.48 8.17 2.81
C SER A 166 -11.20 9.67 2.88
N GLY A 167 -12.00 10.48 2.19
CA GLY A 167 -11.87 11.95 2.12
C GLY A 167 -12.23 12.64 3.44
N TYR A 168 -13.28 12.19 4.10
CA TYR A 168 -13.76 12.78 5.35
C TYR A 168 -12.75 12.81 6.51
N GLY A 169 -11.81 11.86 6.55
CA GLY A 169 -10.76 11.83 7.60
C GLY A 169 -9.50 12.65 7.29
N ARG A 170 -9.39 13.23 6.10
CA ARG A 170 -8.14 13.90 5.66
C ARG A 170 -8.11 15.41 5.92
N GLU A 171 -9.24 16.07 5.92
CA GLU A 171 -9.29 17.55 6.05
C GLU A 171 -8.85 18.05 7.43
N GLU A 172 -9.26 17.41 8.52
CA GLU A 172 -8.85 17.81 9.87
C GLU A 172 -7.34 17.67 10.11
N LYS A 173 -6.74 16.61 9.54
CA LYS A 173 -5.29 16.37 9.71
C LYS A 173 -4.42 17.28 8.85
N LYS A 174 -4.87 17.70 7.67
CA LYS A 174 -4.16 18.67 6.83
C LYS A 174 -4.07 20.05 7.48
N ALA A 175 -5.14 20.54 8.06
CA ALA A 175 -5.19 21.84 8.73
C ALA A 175 -4.25 21.89 9.96
N SER A 176 -4.21 20.83 10.77
CA SER A 176 -3.30 20.71 11.92
C SER A 176 -1.83 20.60 11.52
N ARG A 177 -1.52 19.83 10.46
CA ARG A 177 -0.16 19.64 9.97
C ARG A 177 0.39 20.89 9.29
N SER A 178 -0.42 21.61 8.52
CA SER A 178 -0.05 22.87 7.88
C SER A 178 0.31 23.95 8.91
N LYS A 179 -0.48 24.10 9.98
CA LYS A 179 -0.18 25.02 11.07
C LYS A 179 1.13 24.70 11.80
N ARG A 180 1.49 23.42 11.95
CA ARG A 180 2.73 22.98 12.59
C ARG A 180 3.96 23.24 11.74
N ILE A 181 3.88 23.00 10.41
CA ILE A 181 4.97 23.27 9.45
C ILE A 181 5.25 24.75 9.36
N ILE A 182 4.22 25.58 9.29
CA ILE A 182 4.36 27.05 9.24
C ILE A 182 5.01 27.57 10.52
N LYS A 183 4.63 27.02 11.70
CA LYS A 183 5.24 27.44 12.98
C LYS A 183 6.73 27.04 13.06
N LYS A 184 7.11 25.87 12.54
CA LYS A 184 8.50 25.39 12.50
C LYS A 184 9.34 26.21 11.51
N ALA A 185 8.82 26.50 10.32
CA ALA A 185 9.51 27.33 9.31
C ALA A 185 9.71 28.77 9.78
N ARG A 186 8.76 29.32 10.56
CA ARG A 186 8.89 30.65 11.14
C ARG A 186 9.95 30.74 12.24
N GLY A 187 10.17 29.62 12.96
CA GLY A 187 11.27 29.50 13.94
C GLY A 187 12.65 29.51 13.26
N TRP A 188 12.81 28.80 12.17
CA TRP A 188 14.06 28.73 11.40
C TRP A 188 14.44 30.06 10.77
N LYS A 189 13.50 30.78 10.17
CA LYS A 189 13.75 32.14 9.65
C LYS A 189 14.20 33.14 10.72
N LYS A 190 13.73 33.02 11.95
CA LYS A 190 14.22 33.81 13.07
C LYS A 190 15.66 33.47 13.47
N LEU A 191 16.02 32.17 13.41
CA LEU A 191 17.38 31.70 13.66
C LEU A 191 18.36 32.16 12.56
N GLU A 192 17.95 32.09 11.29
CA GLU A 192 18.75 32.63 10.16
C GLU A 192 18.94 34.13 10.25
N ALA A 193 17.87 34.89 10.57
CA ALA A 193 17.96 36.32 10.77
C ALA A 193 18.86 36.71 11.96
N PHE A 194 18.84 35.91 13.04
CA PHE A 194 19.72 36.10 14.19
C PHE A 194 21.18 35.77 13.86
N ALA A 195 21.42 34.66 13.12
CA ALA A 195 22.77 34.34 12.65
C ALA A 195 23.34 35.34 11.71
N LEU A 196 22.55 35.91 10.80
CA LEU A 196 22.96 36.98 9.91
C LEU A 196 23.25 38.32 10.64
N SER A 197 22.52 38.61 11.74
CA SER A 197 22.78 39.82 12.55
C SER A 197 24.04 39.69 13.44
N LEU A 198 24.58 38.49 13.61
CA LEU A 198 25.84 38.27 14.33
C LEU A 198 27.07 38.30 13.42
N MET A 199 26.86 38.29 12.11
CA MET A 199 27.96 38.38 11.10
C MET A 199 28.18 39.76 10.53
N ILE A 200 27.41 40.78 10.96
CA ILE A 200 27.59 42.20 10.68
C ILE A 200 28.03 42.94 11.95
#